data_012e55971f7f5410485f333896b741f6
#
_entry.id   012e55971f7f5410485f333896b741f6
#
_cell.length_a   1.000
_cell.length_b   1.000
_cell.length_c   1.000
_cell.angle_alpha   90.00
_cell.angle_beta   90.00
_cell.angle_gamma   90.00
#
_symmetry.space_group_name_H-M   'P 1'
#
loop_
_entity.id
_entity.type
_entity.pdbx_description
1 polymer ?
#
loop_
_entity_poly.entity_id
_entity_poly.type
_entity_poly.pdbx_seq_one_letter_code
_entity_poly.pdbx_strand_id
1 'polypeptide(L)'
;MEWVRDETPENAVFSHWWDYGYWVQSIGNRATVLDGGNAIAYWNYLMGRLVLTGDNQADALEFLYNHDATHLLIDSSDIGKYTAFSSIGSDKDFDRYSWMSPFVMDDKQTQETNNETLFFYPGGLTLDEDLVIEDSGREVLLPKGGAGIGAVVVSANTQTNQYQQPYVIAVYQGKQYRVKLRYLNIEGRFIDFGSGIEATAYIFPRLDNNQGRIAVNGIGTALYISPRLMRGMLAQIYILEDPLNNFPNFKIAHTQSSLIVEDLRNQGLDLPEFVFYQGIQGPIKIWDVEYTGNEEIKQEYLDKDPTKYLDWKL
;
A
#
# COMPACT_ATOMS: atom_id res chain seq x y z
N MET A 1 1.35 -21.26 3.07
CA MET A 1 0.37 -22.15 2.38
C MET A 1 -0.08 -23.34 3.24
N GLU A 2 0.70 -23.79 4.24
CA GLU A 2 0.24 -24.79 5.20
C GLU A 2 -1.01 -24.30 5.95
N TRP A 3 -0.97 -23.09 6.52
CA TRP A 3 -2.14 -22.50 7.16
C TRP A 3 -3.37 -22.47 6.25
N VAL A 4 -3.21 -22.11 4.97
CA VAL A 4 -4.32 -22.12 4.00
C VAL A 4 -4.93 -23.52 3.88
N ARG A 5 -4.09 -24.57 3.80
CA ARG A 5 -4.57 -25.93 3.66
C ARG A 5 -5.23 -26.47 4.93
N ASP A 6 -4.63 -26.17 6.09
CA ASP A 6 -4.95 -26.87 7.34
C ASP A 6 -6.00 -26.12 8.18
N GLU A 7 -6.09 -24.78 8.05
CA GLU A 7 -6.93 -23.94 8.89
C GLU A 7 -8.14 -23.33 8.16
N THR A 8 -8.25 -23.48 6.84
CA THR A 8 -9.42 -22.98 6.11
C THR A 8 -10.33 -24.11 5.62
N PRO A 9 -11.65 -23.87 5.44
CA PRO A 9 -12.57 -24.87 4.90
C PRO A 9 -12.14 -25.38 3.51
N GLU A 10 -12.44 -26.64 3.19
CA GLU A 10 -12.09 -27.24 1.89
C GLU A 10 -12.71 -26.51 0.70
N ASN A 11 -13.89 -25.89 0.90
CA ASN A 11 -14.57 -25.07 -0.11
C ASN A 11 -14.19 -23.58 -0.07
N ALA A 12 -13.14 -23.20 0.66
CA ALA A 12 -12.66 -21.82 0.68
C ALA A 12 -12.16 -21.39 -0.70
N VAL A 13 -12.51 -20.16 -1.10
CA VAL A 13 -12.08 -19.53 -2.33
C VAL A 13 -11.26 -18.31 -1.98
N PHE A 14 -10.03 -18.25 -2.52
CA PHE A 14 -9.10 -17.16 -2.28
C PHE A 14 -9.12 -16.16 -3.41
N SER A 15 -9.18 -14.87 -3.05
CA SER A 15 -8.95 -13.76 -3.94
C SER A 15 -7.59 -13.12 -3.65
N HIS A 16 -6.82 -12.82 -4.67
CA HIS A 16 -5.48 -12.24 -4.59
C HIS A 16 -5.05 -11.80 -6.00
N TRP A 17 -3.89 -11.14 -6.13
CA TRP A 17 -3.31 -10.95 -7.45
C TRP A 17 -2.91 -12.28 -8.07
N TRP A 18 -3.06 -12.45 -9.37
CA TRP A 18 -2.94 -13.73 -10.10
C TRP A 18 -1.64 -14.52 -9.83
N ASP A 19 -0.57 -13.86 -9.44
CA ASP A 19 0.76 -14.48 -9.20
C ASP A 19 0.73 -15.63 -8.19
N TYR A 20 -0.18 -15.58 -7.22
CA TYR A 20 -0.21 -16.54 -6.10
C TYR A 20 -1.12 -17.74 -6.36
N GLY A 21 -1.95 -17.69 -7.41
CA GLY A 21 -2.99 -18.66 -7.65
C GLY A 21 -2.51 -20.10 -7.65
N TYR A 22 -1.44 -20.40 -8.39
CA TYR A 22 -0.91 -21.77 -8.43
C TYR A 22 -0.37 -22.27 -7.09
N TRP A 23 0.10 -21.39 -6.22
CA TRP A 23 0.54 -21.78 -4.89
C TRP A 23 -0.63 -22.08 -3.97
N VAL A 24 -1.68 -21.27 -4.02
CA VAL A 24 -2.92 -21.52 -3.28
C VAL A 24 -3.58 -22.80 -3.77
N GLN A 25 -3.64 -23.02 -5.08
CA GLN A 25 -4.24 -24.22 -5.66
C GLN A 25 -3.42 -25.49 -5.37
N SER A 26 -2.11 -25.48 -5.65
CA SER A 26 -1.30 -26.70 -5.62
C SER A 26 -0.75 -27.07 -4.25
N ILE A 27 -0.49 -26.07 -3.38
CA ILE A 27 0.06 -26.28 -2.03
C ILE A 27 -1.05 -26.09 -0.98
N GLY A 28 -1.83 -25.02 -1.12
CA GLY A 28 -2.95 -24.73 -0.24
C GLY A 28 -4.17 -25.61 -0.45
N ASN A 29 -4.26 -26.28 -1.61
CA ASN A 29 -5.41 -27.12 -2.00
C ASN A 29 -6.75 -26.39 -1.85
N ARG A 30 -6.80 -25.10 -2.30
CA ARG A 30 -8.00 -24.26 -2.27
C ARG A 30 -8.24 -23.62 -3.63
N ALA A 31 -9.50 -23.29 -3.91
CA ALA A 31 -9.89 -22.58 -5.12
C ALA A 31 -9.40 -21.12 -5.09
N THR A 32 -9.23 -20.53 -6.27
CA THR A 32 -8.82 -19.14 -6.44
C THR A 32 -9.67 -18.44 -7.50
N VAL A 33 -9.91 -17.15 -7.32
CA VAL A 33 -10.58 -16.31 -8.34
C VAL A 33 -9.67 -16.09 -9.54
N LEU A 34 -8.39 -15.83 -9.28
CA LEU A 34 -7.35 -15.60 -10.30
C LEU A 34 -6.21 -16.58 -10.15
N ASP A 35 -5.54 -16.89 -11.24
CA ASP A 35 -4.31 -17.70 -11.23
C ASP A 35 -3.34 -17.29 -12.35
N GLY A 36 -2.16 -17.92 -12.36
CA GLY A 36 -1.10 -17.64 -13.33
C GLY A 36 -1.43 -18.01 -14.78
N GLY A 37 -2.56 -18.68 -15.04
CA GLY A 37 -3.05 -18.93 -16.39
C GLY A 37 -3.58 -17.69 -17.09
N ASN A 38 -4.01 -16.68 -16.32
CA ASN A 38 -4.52 -15.41 -16.84
C ASN A 38 -5.57 -15.57 -17.97
N ALA A 39 -6.39 -16.60 -17.85
CA ALA A 39 -7.34 -16.97 -18.91
C ALA A 39 -8.42 -15.89 -19.17
N ILE A 40 -8.73 -15.10 -18.15
CA ILE A 40 -9.77 -14.07 -18.18
C ILE A 40 -9.17 -12.75 -17.75
N ALA A 41 -8.61 -11.99 -18.70
CA ALA A 41 -7.97 -10.69 -18.44
C ALA A 41 -8.92 -9.67 -17.80
N TYR A 42 -10.21 -9.77 -18.08
CA TYR A 42 -11.23 -8.91 -17.49
C TYR A 42 -11.34 -9.08 -15.96
N TRP A 43 -11.15 -10.27 -15.44
CA TRP A 43 -11.15 -10.48 -13.98
C TRP A 43 -9.91 -9.90 -13.30
N ASN A 44 -8.75 -9.92 -13.97
CA ASN A 44 -7.56 -9.19 -13.49
C ASN A 44 -7.82 -7.68 -13.42
N TYR A 45 -8.53 -7.15 -14.44
CA TYR A 45 -8.96 -5.75 -14.43
C TYR A 45 -9.87 -5.44 -13.26
N LEU A 46 -10.90 -6.25 -13.01
CA LEU A 46 -11.85 -6.06 -11.92
C LEU A 46 -11.14 -6.19 -10.54
N MET A 47 -10.27 -7.18 -10.37
CA MET A 47 -9.48 -7.35 -9.16
C MET A 47 -8.58 -6.14 -8.88
N GLY A 48 -7.87 -5.65 -9.92
CA GLY A 48 -7.07 -4.44 -9.82
C GLY A 48 -7.92 -3.22 -9.46
N ARG A 49 -9.06 -3.03 -10.15
CA ARG A 49 -9.90 -1.84 -10.04
C ARG A 49 -10.74 -1.78 -8.78
N LEU A 50 -11.43 -2.87 -8.45
CA LEU A 50 -12.46 -2.90 -7.42
C LEU A 50 -11.91 -3.33 -6.05
N VAL A 51 -10.84 -4.15 -6.04
CA VAL A 51 -10.28 -4.69 -4.80
C VAL A 51 -8.95 -4.00 -4.48
N LEU A 52 -7.86 -4.28 -5.20
CA LEU A 52 -6.53 -3.84 -4.79
C LEU A 52 -6.35 -2.31 -4.79
N THR A 53 -6.93 -1.61 -5.76
CA THR A 53 -6.93 -0.14 -5.83
C THR A 53 -8.31 0.45 -5.56
N GLY A 54 -9.30 -0.38 -5.21
CA GLY A 54 -10.68 0.02 -4.95
C GLY A 54 -10.78 0.96 -3.76
N ASP A 55 -11.61 1.98 -3.88
CA ASP A 55 -11.87 3.00 -2.87
C ASP A 55 -13.27 2.86 -2.24
N ASN A 56 -14.00 1.82 -2.65
CA ASN A 56 -15.35 1.52 -2.17
C ASN A 56 -15.45 0.06 -1.74
N GLN A 57 -15.67 -0.17 -0.46
CA GLN A 57 -15.82 -1.52 0.09
C GLN A 57 -16.99 -2.28 -0.55
N ALA A 58 -18.12 -1.61 -0.85
CA ALA A 58 -19.29 -2.28 -1.40
C ALA A 58 -19.00 -2.87 -2.78
N ASP A 59 -18.28 -2.14 -3.65
CA ASP A 59 -17.89 -2.64 -4.97
C ASP A 59 -16.92 -3.82 -4.88
N ALA A 60 -15.99 -3.77 -3.91
CA ALA A 60 -15.06 -4.87 -3.65
C ALA A 60 -15.81 -6.13 -3.16
N LEU A 61 -16.70 -5.98 -2.18
CA LEU A 61 -17.51 -7.09 -1.66
C LEU A 61 -18.40 -7.70 -2.76
N GLU A 62 -19.00 -6.87 -3.59
CA GLU A 62 -19.86 -7.33 -4.67
C GLU A 62 -19.09 -8.14 -5.73
N PHE A 63 -17.89 -7.68 -6.13
CA PHE A 63 -17.02 -8.47 -7.01
C PHE A 63 -16.62 -9.80 -6.37
N LEU A 64 -16.19 -9.78 -5.11
CA LEU A 64 -15.78 -10.98 -4.39
C LEU A 64 -16.94 -11.97 -4.20
N TYR A 65 -18.15 -11.47 -3.90
CA TYR A 65 -19.37 -12.27 -3.77
C TYR A 65 -19.73 -13.01 -5.06
N ASN A 66 -19.60 -12.35 -6.21
CA ASN A 66 -19.86 -12.94 -7.51
C ASN A 66 -18.89 -14.09 -7.85
N HIS A 67 -17.77 -14.18 -7.15
CA HIS A 67 -16.75 -15.22 -7.32
C HIS A 67 -16.69 -16.19 -6.13
N ASP A 68 -17.69 -16.20 -5.24
CA ASP A 68 -17.74 -17.01 -4.03
C ASP A 68 -16.48 -16.87 -3.15
N ALA A 69 -15.77 -15.74 -3.24
CA ALA A 69 -14.52 -15.53 -2.52
C ALA A 69 -14.77 -15.44 -1.00
N THR A 70 -14.08 -16.26 -0.23
CA THR A 70 -14.18 -16.27 1.23
C THR A 70 -13.01 -15.57 1.91
N HIS A 71 -11.88 -15.48 1.22
CA HIS A 71 -10.65 -14.90 1.75
C HIS A 71 -9.99 -13.98 0.73
N LEU A 72 -9.36 -12.92 1.24
CA LEU A 72 -8.46 -12.06 0.50
C LEU A 72 -7.03 -12.27 1.02
N LEU A 73 -6.05 -12.46 0.10
CA LEU A 73 -4.64 -12.62 0.43
C LEU A 73 -3.83 -11.52 -0.25
N ILE A 74 -2.97 -10.85 0.52
CA ILE A 74 -2.01 -9.85 0.03
C ILE A 74 -0.63 -10.16 0.61
N ASP A 75 0.40 -10.01 -0.23
CA ASP A 75 1.81 -10.20 0.11
C ASP A 75 2.60 -8.89 -0.05
N SER A 76 3.73 -8.75 0.63
CA SER A 76 4.56 -7.52 0.56
C SER A 76 5.08 -7.20 -0.84
N SER A 77 5.22 -8.20 -1.72
CA SER A 77 5.61 -7.97 -3.11
C SER A 77 4.54 -7.21 -3.91
N ASP A 78 3.28 -7.18 -3.45
CA ASP A 78 2.21 -6.41 -4.06
C ASP A 78 2.44 -4.90 -3.96
N ILE A 79 3.19 -4.43 -2.96
CA ILE A 79 3.65 -3.03 -2.90
C ILE A 79 4.47 -2.69 -4.15
N GLY A 80 5.42 -3.54 -4.52
CA GLY A 80 6.23 -3.38 -5.73
C GLY A 80 5.46 -3.58 -7.04
N LYS A 81 4.38 -4.36 -7.01
CA LYS A 81 3.50 -4.65 -8.15
C LYS A 81 2.36 -3.63 -8.29
N TYR A 82 2.26 -2.66 -7.39
CA TYR A 82 1.15 -1.69 -7.40
C TYR A 82 0.98 -1.02 -8.76
N THR A 83 2.07 -0.65 -9.41
CA THR A 83 2.07 -0.07 -10.77
C THR A 83 1.39 -0.98 -11.79
N ALA A 84 1.61 -2.30 -11.71
CA ALA A 84 1.05 -3.26 -12.66
C ALA A 84 -0.47 -3.37 -12.50
N PHE A 85 -0.96 -3.71 -11.30
CA PHE A 85 -2.40 -3.92 -11.12
C PHE A 85 -3.20 -2.61 -11.11
N SER A 86 -2.61 -1.48 -10.70
CA SER A 86 -3.25 -0.17 -10.82
C SER A 86 -3.35 0.28 -12.29
N SER A 87 -2.35 -0.04 -13.13
CA SER A 87 -2.43 0.17 -14.57
C SER A 87 -3.51 -0.72 -15.21
N ILE A 88 -3.53 -2.00 -14.87
CA ILE A 88 -4.52 -2.96 -15.37
C ILE A 88 -5.94 -2.56 -14.93
N GLY A 89 -6.12 -2.18 -13.66
CA GLY A 89 -7.40 -1.75 -13.09
C GLY A 89 -7.86 -0.34 -13.49
N SER A 90 -7.04 0.42 -14.22
CA SER A 90 -7.38 1.75 -14.68
C SER A 90 -8.28 1.73 -15.91
N ASP A 91 -9.04 2.82 -16.09
CA ASP A 91 -9.68 3.14 -17.36
C ASP A 91 -8.68 3.73 -18.39
N LYS A 92 -9.20 4.23 -19.51
CA LYS A 92 -8.40 4.86 -20.58
C LYS A 92 -7.64 6.11 -20.13
N ASP A 93 -8.08 6.76 -19.04
CA ASP A 93 -7.50 8.00 -18.48
C ASP A 93 -6.53 7.71 -17.33
N PHE A 94 -6.24 6.44 -17.08
CA PHE A 94 -5.34 5.99 -16.00
C PHE A 94 -5.78 6.50 -14.63
N ASP A 95 -7.07 6.38 -14.33
CA ASP A 95 -7.72 6.90 -13.12
C ASP A 95 -7.24 6.23 -11.81
N ARG A 96 -6.80 4.97 -11.87
CA ARG A 96 -6.27 4.22 -10.72
C ARG A 96 -4.74 4.14 -10.69
N TYR A 97 -4.08 4.49 -11.81
CA TYR A 97 -2.64 4.30 -11.96
C TYR A 97 -1.82 5.07 -10.94
N SER A 98 -1.01 4.33 -10.20
CA SER A 98 -0.12 4.86 -9.17
C SER A 98 1.03 3.90 -8.89
N TRP A 99 1.90 4.27 -7.96
CA TRP A 99 3.08 3.51 -7.56
C TRP A 99 3.45 3.82 -6.12
N MET A 100 4.14 2.87 -5.49
CA MET A 100 4.70 3.03 -4.15
C MET A 100 6.22 2.86 -4.23
N SER A 101 6.96 3.85 -3.74
CA SER A 101 8.42 3.81 -3.71
C SER A 101 8.94 4.23 -2.34
N PRO A 102 9.91 3.50 -1.78
CA PRO A 102 10.54 3.87 -0.52
C PRO A 102 11.49 5.06 -0.72
N PHE A 103 11.53 5.93 0.27
CA PHE A 103 12.46 7.03 0.43
C PHE A 103 13.39 6.68 1.59
N VAL A 104 14.69 6.62 1.35
CA VAL A 104 15.68 6.24 2.37
C VAL A 104 16.21 7.49 3.06
N MET A 105 16.28 7.47 4.39
CA MET A 105 16.76 8.59 5.18
C MET A 105 18.23 8.91 4.84
N ASP A 106 18.51 10.19 4.65
CA ASP A 106 19.86 10.72 4.52
C ASP A 106 20.31 11.33 5.83
N ASP A 107 21.16 10.59 6.55
CA ASP A 107 21.70 11.02 7.85
C ASP A 107 22.48 12.33 7.77
N LYS A 108 23.08 12.66 6.59
CA LYS A 108 23.84 13.90 6.40
C LYS A 108 22.95 15.14 6.21
N GLN A 109 21.70 14.94 5.81
CA GLN A 109 20.70 15.99 5.68
C GLN A 109 19.77 16.08 6.88
N THR A 110 19.87 15.14 7.83
CA THR A 110 19.18 15.24 9.10
C THR A 110 19.73 16.43 9.89
N GLN A 111 18.83 17.32 10.31
CA GLN A 111 19.17 18.54 11.00
C GLN A 111 18.65 18.49 12.44
N GLU A 112 19.53 18.74 13.37
CA GLU A 112 19.18 18.86 14.77
C GLU A 112 19.37 20.32 15.24
N THR A 113 18.32 20.86 15.82
CA THR A 113 18.29 22.18 16.44
C THR A 113 17.96 22.02 17.94
N ASN A 114 18.02 23.11 18.71
CA ASN A 114 17.66 23.07 20.13
C ASN A 114 16.20 22.65 20.40
N ASN A 115 15.31 22.78 19.41
CA ASN A 115 13.87 22.54 19.58
C ASN A 115 13.32 21.41 18.72
N GLU A 116 14.04 21.01 17.67
CA GLU A 116 13.50 20.15 16.61
C GLU A 116 14.60 19.33 15.94
N THR A 117 14.33 18.05 15.70
CA THR A 117 15.13 17.20 14.81
C THR A 117 14.32 16.96 13.52
N LEU A 118 14.92 17.29 12.39
CA LEU A 118 14.35 17.08 11.06
C LEU A 118 14.95 15.83 10.45
N PHE A 119 14.14 14.83 10.15
CA PHE A 119 14.50 13.62 9.41
C PHE A 119 14.17 13.82 7.95
N PHE A 120 15.16 13.72 7.10
CA PHE A 120 15.05 13.99 5.68
C PHE A 120 15.18 12.72 4.85
N TYR A 121 14.18 12.43 4.02
CA TYR A 121 14.11 11.25 3.16
C TYR A 121 14.08 11.71 1.69
N PRO A 122 15.23 11.85 1.04
CA PRO A 122 15.30 12.27 -0.37
C PRO A 122 14.81 11.16 -1.30
N GLY A 123 14.28 11.56 -2.44
CA GLY A 123 13.83 10.64 -3.46
C GLY A 123 13.32 11.40 -4.70
N GLY A 124 12.59 10.71 -5.53
CA GLY A 124 11.94 11.28 -6.70
C GLY A 124 10.72 10.47 -7.08
N LEU A 125 9.54 11.07 -6.96
CA LEU A 125 8.28 10.42 -7.29
C LEU A 125 7.40 11.43 -8.01
N THR A 126 6.92 11.09 -9.21
CA THR A 126 5.99 11.94 -9.94
C THR A 126 4.63 11.95 -9.25
N LEU A 127 3.86 13.02 -9.32
CA LEU A 127 2.49 13.03 -8.82
C LEU A 127 1.58 12.14 -9.67
N ASP A 128 0.79 11.32 -9.00
CA ASP A 128 -0.20 10.40 -9.58
C ASP A 128 -1.57 11.04 -9.78
N GLU A 129 -1.82 12.20 -9.16
CA GLU A 129 -3.00 13.03 -9.37
C GLU A 129 -2.65 14.52 -9.21
N ASP A 130 -3.53 15.39 -9.69
CA ASP A 130 -3.41 16.83 -9.52
C ASP A 130 -3.57 17.21 -8.04
N LEU A 131 -2.68 18.05 -7.54
CA LEU A 131 -2.80 18.60 -6.19
C LEU A 131 -2.97 20.12 -6.25
N VAL A 132 -3.98 20.63 -5.56
CA VAL A 132 -4.14 22.08 -5.33
C VAL A 132 -3.63 22.38 -3.93
N ILE A 133 -2.66 23.26 -3.83
CA ILE A 133 -2.06 23.68 -2.57
C ILE A 133 -2.17 25.20 -2.42
N GLU A 134 -2.09 25.67 -1.18
CA GLU A 134 -1.96 27.09 -0.88
C GLU A 134 -0.48 27.45 -0.65
N ASP A 135 0.05 28.38 -1.43
CA ASP A 135 1.37 28.96 -1.24
C ASP A 135 1.28 30.49 -1.17
N SER A 136 1.67 31.04 -0.02
CA SER A 136 1.69 32.50 0.21
C SER A 136 0.35 33.20 -0.08
N GLY A 137 -0.78 32.56 0.28
CA GLY A 137 -2.14 33.08 0.07
C GLY A 137 -2.64 32.97 -1.38
N ARG A 138 -2.02 32.10 -2.19
CA ARG A 138 -2.45 31.79 -3.56
C ARG A 138 -2.56 30.30 -3.76
N GLU A 139 -3.60 29.90 -4.50
CA GLU A 139 -3.73 28.53 -4.95
C GLU A 139 -2.71 28.24 -6.07
N VAL A 140 -2.01 27.12 -5.92
CA VAL A 140 -1.06 26.59 -6.90
C VAL A 140 -1.49 25.19 -7.29
N LEU A 141 -1.70 24.96 -8.57
CA LEU A 141 -1.92 23.62 -9.12
C LEU A 141 -0.58 22.94 -9.39
N LEU A 142 -0.37 21.80 -8.78
CA LEU A 142 0.72 20.87 -9.05
C LEU A 142 0.17 19.72 -9.91
N PRO A 143 0.47 19.69 -11.22
CA PRO A 143 -0.21 18.77 -12.13
C PRO A 143 0.35 17.35 -12.04
N LYS A 144 -0.56 16.35 -12.20
CA LYS A 144 -0.23 14.94 -12.43
C LYS A 144 0.83 14.82 -13.52
N GLY A 145 1.85 14.01 -13.30
CA GLY A 145 2.92 13.75 -14.28
C GLY A 145 3.87 14.92 -14.54
N GLY A 146 3.50 16.14 -14.14
CA GLY A 146 4.32 17.35 -14.35
C GLY A 146 5.04 17.84 -13.09
N ALA A 147 4.48 17.58 -11.92
CA ALA A 147 5.10 17.84 -10.63
C ALA A 147 5.58 16.54 -9.98
N GLY A 148 6.45 16.63 -9.00
CA GLY A 148 6.96 15.46 -8.29
C GLY A 148 7.28 15.74 -6.83
N ILE A 149 7.44 14.68 -6.06
CA ILE A 149 7.87 14.70 -4.66
C ILE A 149 9.38 14.45 -4.63
N GLY A 150 10.15 15.42 -4.19
CA GLY A 150 11.61 15.35 -4.08
C GLY A 150 12.10 14.84 -2.73
N ALA A 151 11.29 14.97 -1.68
CA ALA A 151 11.61 14.43 -0.36
C ALA A 151 10.37 14.31 0.49
N VAL A 152 10.42 13.37 1.46
CA VAL A 152 9.55 13.33 2.65
C VAL A 152 10.33 13.89 3.83
N VAL A 153 9.68 14.70 4.67
CA VAL A 153 10.29 15.28 5.87
C VAL A 153 9.40 15.01 7.07
N VAL A 154 9.98 14.42 8.08
CA VAL A 154 9.35 14.20 9.38
C VAL A 154 10.17 14.94 10.44
N SER A 155 9.51 15.57 11.39
CA SER A 155 10.21 16.21 12.49
C SER A 155 9.69 15.78 13.85
N ALA A 156 10.57 15.81 14.83
CA ALA A 156 10.26 15.56 16.22
C ALA A 156 10.78 16.71 17.09
N ASN A 157 9.97 17.11 18.08
CA ASN A 157 10.41 18.06 19.10
C ASN A 157 11.46 17.42 20.00
N THR A 158 12.64 18.04 20.14
CA THR A 158 13.77 17.49 20.90
C THR A 158 13.53 17.42 22.40
N GLN A 159 12.60 18.22 22.95
CA GLN A 159 12.30 18.25 24.38
C GLN A 159 11.21 17.28 24.78
N THR A 160 10.19 17.10 23.90
CA THR A 160 9.01 16.27 24.19
C THR A 160 9.01 14.94 23.46
N ASN A 161 9.91 14.73 22.50
CA ASN A 161 9.94 13.59 21.57
C ASN A 161 8.62 13.40 20.81
N GLN A 162 7.80 14.45 20.69
CA GLN A 162 6.56 14.40 19.95
C GLN A 162 6.82 14.69 18.45
N TYR A 163 6.28 13.83 17.60
CA TYR A 163 6.31 14.06 16.17
C TYR A 163 5.40 15.22 15.78
N GLN A 164 5.87 16.03 14.85
CA GLN A 164 5.13 17.12 14.26
C GLN A 164 4.53 16.71 12.92
N GLN A 165 3.63 17.53 12.41
CA GLN A 165 2.97 17.29 11.12
C GLN A 165 4.00 17.10 10.00
N PRO A 166 4.04 15.94 9.33
CA PRO A 166 4.98 15.69 8.25
C PRO A 166 4.63 16.50 7.02
N TYR A 167 5.62 16.68 6.14
CA TYR A 167 5.41 17.32 4.86
C TYR A 167 6.28 16.70 3.77
N VAL A 168 5.91 16.95 2.55
CA VAL A 168 6.76 16.63 1.40
C VAL A 168 7.28 17.91 0.75
N ILE A 169 8.45 17.81 0.13
CA ILE A 169 8.97 18.82 -0.78
C ILE A 169 8.47 18.45 -2.16
N ALA A 170 7.46 19.15 -2.64
CA ALA A 170 7.00 19.03 -4.01
C ALA A 170 7.81 19.95 -4.92
N VAL A 171 8.15 19.48 -6.13
CA VAL A 171 8.93 20.20 -7.12
C VAL A 171 8.11 20.38 -8.38
N TYR A 172 7.96 21.63 -8.83
CA TYR A 172 7.28 21.96 -10.07
C TYR A 172 7.91 23.21 -10.72
N GLN A 173 8.22 23.12 -11.99
CA GLN A 173 8.85 24.21 -12.78
C GLN A 173 10.07 24.85 -12.10
N GLY A 174 10.92 24.02 -11.48
CA GLY A 174 12.13 24.46 -10.77
C GLY A 174 11.90 25.11 -9.40
N LYS A 175 10.64 25.21 -8.95
CA LYS A 175 10.29 25.68 -7.61
C LYS A 175 10.02 24.51 -6.67
N GLN A 176 10.29 24.74 -5.40
CA GLN A 176 9.99 23.80 -4.33
C GLN A 176 8.82 24.33 -3.49
N TYR A 177 7.91 23.45 -3.16
CA TYR A 177 6.75 23.72 -2.34
C TYR A 177 6.70 22.78 -1.15
N ARG A 178 6.47 23.32 0.04
CA ARG A 178 6.26 22.53 1.24
C ARG A 178 4.78 22.15 1.33
N VAL A 179 4.47 20.88 1.15
CA VAL A 179 3.09 20.37 1.18
C VAL A 179 2.88 19.53 2.43
N LYS A 180 2.07 20.00 3.37
CA LYS A 180 1.76 19.30 4.61
C LYS A 180 0.94 18.05 4.33
N LEU A 181 1.34 16.93 4.94
CA LEU A 181 0.56 15.69 4.94
C LEU A 181 -0.35 15.64 6.16
N ARG A 182 -1.55 15.11 5.98
CA ARG A 182 -2.50 14.98 7.09
C ARG A 182 -2.09 13.89 8.07
N TYR A 183 -1.47 12.81 7.57
CA TYR A 183 -1.23 11.62 8.37
C TYR A 183 0.26 11.28 8.49
N LEU A 184 0.61 10.71 9.63
CA LEU A 184 1.90 10.09 9.91
C LEU A 184 1.66 8.72 10.54
N ASN A 185 2.24 7.67 9.96
CA ASN A 185 2.34 6.37 10.59
C ASN A 185 3.81 6.13 10.97
N ILE A 186 4.09 6.01 12.24
CA ILE A 186 5.44 5.84 12.77
C ILE A 186 5.40 5.06 14.08
N GLU A 187 6.31 4.11 14.26
CA GLU A 187 6.41 3.28 15.47
C GLU A 187 5.07 2.60 15.83
N GLY A 188 4.34 2.11 14.83
CA GLY A 188 3.03 1.46 15.02
C GLY A 188 1.89 2.41 15.43
N ARG A 189 2.08 3.73 15.31
CA ARG A 189 1.07 4.74 15.65
C ARG A 189 0.62 5.48 14.41
N PHE A 190 -0.68 5.51 14.15
CA PHE A 190 -1.30 6.36 13.15
C PHE A 190 -1.75 7.68 13.78
N ILE A 191 -1.24 8.81 13.27
CA ILE A 191 -1.49 10.14 13.80
C ILE A 191 -2.19 10.97 12.72
N ASP A 192 -3.39 11.48 13.02
CA ASP A 192 -4.14 12.43 12.19
C ASP A 192 -3.93 13.85 12.72
N PHE A 193 -3.33 14.73 11.93
CA PHE A 193 -3.11 16.14 12.27
C PHE A 193 -4.31 17.04 11.90
N GLY A 194 -5.37 16.48 11.30
CA GLY A 194 -6.61 17.18 10.98
C GLY A 194 -6.51 18.21 9.85
N SER A 195 -5.32 18.40 9.27
CA SER A 195 -5.11 19.37 8.18
C SER A 195 -3.99 18.89 7.24
N GLY A 196 -3.91 19.46 6.05
CA GLY A 196 -2.98 19.04 5.00
C GLY A 196 -3.67 18.19 3.94
N ILE A 197 -2.91 17.72 2.94
CA ILE A 197 -3.43 16.79 1.94
C ILE A 197 -3.67 15.41 2.58
N GLU A 198 -4.65 14.66 2.12
CA GLU A 198 -5.01 13.33 2.63
C GLU A 198 -4.00 12.25 2.21
N ALA A 199 -2.75 12.44 2.59
CA ALA A 199 -1.63 11.58 2.32
C ALA A 199 -0.90 11.23 3.61
N THR A 200 -0.15 10.13 3.59
CA THR A 200 0.56 9.61 4.75
C THR A 200 2.07 9.55 4.49
N ALA A 201 2.86 9.95 5.49
CA ALA A 201 4.23 9.47 5.63
C ALA A 201 4.21 8.21 6.50
N TYR A 202 4.48 7.04 5.91
CA TYR A 202 4.62 5.78 6.63
C TYR A 202 6.10 5.51 6.88
N ILE A 203 6.52 5.53 8.16
CA ILE A 203 7.91 5.42 8.56
C ILE A 203 8.17 4.05 9.18
N PHE A 204 9.21 3.38 8.71
CA PHE A 204 9.55 2.03 9.13
C PHE A 204 11.07 1.78 9.11
N PRO A 205 11.56 0.74 9.82
CA PRO A 205 12.99 0.50 9.97
C PRO A 205 13.69 0.17 8.65
N ARG A 206 14.93 0.66 8.54
CA ARG A 206 15.92 0.20 7.57
C ARG A 206 16.96 -0.68 8.26
N LEU A 207 17.26 -1.79 7.58
CA LEU A 207 18.30 -2.72 8.01
C LEU A 207 19.50 -2.60 7.06
N ASP A 208 20.67 -2.34 7.64
CA ASP A 208 21.92 -2.25 6.90
C ASP A 208 22.85 -3.41 7.31
N ASN A 209 23.38 -4.12 6.34
CA ASN A 209 24.37 -5.17 6.60
C ASN A 209 25.78 -4.57 6.57
N ASN A 210 26.36 -4.37 7.77
CA ASN A 210 27.71 -3.87 7.95
C ASN A 210 28.64 -5.02 8.34
N GLN A 211 29.36 -5.58 7.38
CA GLN A 211 30.35 -6.64 7.58
C GLN A 211 29.79 -7.87 8.35
N GLY A 212 28.61 -8.32 8.00
CA GLY A 212 27.94 -9.46 8.61
C GLY A 212 27.20 -9.14 9.92
N ARG A 213 27.12 -7.87 10.31
CA ARG A 213 26.25 -7.42 11.39
C ARG A 213 25.11 -6.58 10.86
N ILE A 214 23.90 -6.89 11.29
CA ILE A 214 22.71 -6.11 10.93
C ILE A 214 22.61 -4.92 11.90
N ALA A 215 22.68 -3.71 11.34
CA ALA A 215 22.35 -2.47 12.03
C ALA A 215 20.91 -2.10 11.71
N VAL A 216 20.15 -1.70 12.75
CA VAL A 216 18.75 -1.30 12.61
C VAL A 216 18.66 0.22 12.79
N ASN A 217 18.17 0.93 11.79
CA ASN A 217 17.72 2.30 11.92
C ASN A 217 16.19 2.30 11.97
N GLY A 218 15.60 2.50 13.16
CA GLY A 218 14.17 2.37 13.43
C GLY A 218 13.25 3.26 12.59
N ILE A 219 13.78 4.38 12.08
CA ILE A 219 13.07 5.34 11.23
C ILE A 219 13.76 5.54 9.88
N GLY A 220 14.58 4.59 9.45
CA GLY A 220 15.49 4.73 8.31
C GLY A 220 14.82 4.80 6.93
N THR A 221 13.51 4.55 6.82
CA THR A 221 12.79 4.54 5.54
C THR A 221 11.41 5.18 5.69
N ALA A 222 11.00 5.93 4.68
CA ALA A 222 9.66 6.47 4.53
C ALA A 222 9.00 5.91 3.27
N LEU A 223 7.72 5.60 3.33
CA LEU A 223 6.86 5.38 2.18
C LEU A 223 5.89 6.56 2.10
N TYR A 224 5.89 7.27 0.98
CA TYR A 224 4.89 8.29 0.71
C TYR A 224 3.65 7.61 0.13
N ILE A 225 2.55 7.66 0.86
CA ILE A 225 1.25 7.17 0.43
C ILE A 225 0.46 8.39 -0.02
N SER A 226 0.31 8.56 -1.33
CA SER A 226 -0.39 9.71 -1.95
C SER A 226 -1.88 9.72 -1.60
N PRO A 227 -2.62 10.82 -1.84
CA PRO A 227 -4.05 10.83 -1.62
C PRO A 227 -4.79 9.77 -2.43
N ARG A 228 -4.32 9.47 -3.65
CA ARG A 228 -4.86 8.37 -4.47
C ARG A 228 -4.67 7.01 -3.78
N LEU A 229 -3.46 6.74 -3.32
CA LEU A 229 -3.14 5.49 -2.61
C LEU A 229 -3.91 5.35 -1.30
N MET A 230 -4.10 6.48 -0.56
CA MET A 230 -4.85 6.50 0.69
C MET A 230 -6.31 6.07 0.54
N ARG A 231 -6.90 6.28 -0.61
CA ARG A 231 -8.27 5.81 -0.90
C ARG A 231 -8.32 4.32 -1.18
N GLY A 232 -7.23 3.72 -1.69
CA GLY A 232 -7.18 2.35 -2.14
C GLY A 232 -7.11 1.31 -1.02
N MET A 233 -7.81 0.20 -1.21
CA MET A 233 -7.91 -0.89 -0.23
C MET A 233 -6.54 -1.42 0.19
N LEU A 234 -5.60 -1.68 -0.75
CA LEU A 234 -4.29 -2.23 -0.39
C LEU A 234 -3.56 -1.33 0.63
N ALA A 235 -3.53 -0.01 0.41
CA ALA A 235 -2.89 0.89 1.35
C ALA A 235 -3.62 0.89 2.71
N GLN A 236 -4.95 0.89 2.70
CA GLN A 236 -5.74 0.94 3.93
C GLN A 236 -5.61 -0.34 4.75
N ILE A 237 -5.97 -1.50 4.21
CA ILE A 237 -6.02 -2.72 5.04
C ILE A 237 -4.67 -3.39 5.20
N TYR A 238 -3.80 -3.37 4.17
CA TYR A 238 -2.55 -4.11 4.22
C TYR A 238 -1.41 -3.32 4.89
N ILE A 239 -1.24 -2.02 4.52
CA ILE A 239 -0.12 -1.21 5.03
C ILE A 239 -0.50 -0.50 6.35
N LEU A 240 -1.71 0.08 6.41
CA LEU A 240 -2.12 0.97 7.50
C LEU A 240 -3.04 0.30 8.53
N GLU A 241 -3.56 -0.92 8.28
CA GLU A 241 -4.48 -1.67 9.15
C GLU A 241 -5.85 -0.97 9.35
N ASP A 242 -6.32 -0.33 8.29
CA ASP A 242 -7.62 0.37 8.19
C ASP A 242 -7.92 1.37 9.33
N PRO A 243 -7.02 2.32 9.62
CA PRO A 243 -7.19 3.24 10.74
C PRO A 243 -8.37 4.19 10.54
N LEU A 244 -8.87 4.32 9.32
CA LEU A 244 -10.02 5.14 8.97
C LEU A 244 -11.33 4.35 8.94
N ASN A 245 -11.28 3.03 9.17
CA ASN A 245 -12.41 2.10 9.14
C ASN A 245 -13.21 2.17 7.82
N ASN A 246 -12.49 2.22 6.70
CA ASN A 246 -13.09 2.27 5.37
C ASN A 246 -13.47 0.88 4.84
N PHE A 247 -12.86 -0.18 5.37
CA PHE A 247 -13.02 -1.57 4.95
C PHE A 247 -13.33 -2.52 6.10
N PRO A 248 -14.32 -2.22 6.96
CA PRO A 248 -14.58 -2.96 8.19
C PRO A 248 -15.02 -4.42 7.97
N ASN A 249 -15.40 -4.80 6.76
CA ASN A 249 -15.84 -6.17 6.44
C ASN A 249 -14.68 -7.12 6.06
N PHE A 250 -13.44 -6.63 6.09
CA PHE A 250 -12.24 -7.44 5.91
C PHE A 250 -11.60 -7.67 7.27
N LYS A 251 -11.73 -8.90 7.82
CA LYS A 251 -11.22 -9.25 9.14
C LYS A 251 -9.95 -10.07 9.02
N ILE A 252 -8.90 -9.63 9.70
CA ILE A 252 -7.63 -10.36 9.65
C ILE A 252 -7.80 -11.78 10.19
N ALA A 253 -7.54 -12.76 9.35
CA ALA A 253 -7.62 -14.20 9.68
C ALA A 253 -6.23 -14.77 9.97
N HIS A 254 -5.22 -14.30 9.22
CA HIS A 254 -3.85 -14.79 9.38
C HIS A 254 -2.83 -13.75 8.97
N THR A 255 -1.73 -13.72 9.72
CA THR A 255 -0.55 -12.92 9.39
C THR A 255 0.70 -13.77 9.57
N GLN A 256 1.57 -13.78 8.58
CA GLN A 256 2.87 -14.44 8.66
C GLN A 256 3.97 -13.51 8.19
N SER A 257 4.92 -13.21 9.07
CA SER A 257 6.09 -12.39 8.74
C SER A 257 6.92 -13.00 7.62
N SER A 258 7.66 -12.17 6.88
CA SER A 258 8.65 -12.67 5.93
C SER A 258 9.74 -13.47 6.67
N LEU A 259 10.30 -14.48 5.99
CA LEU A 259 11.33 -15.34 6.59
C LEU A 259 12.54 -14.56 7.11
N ILE A 260 12.90 -13.45 6.45
CA ILE A 260 13.99 -12.57 6.88
C ILE A 260 13.66 -11.91 8.22
N VAL A 261 12.45 -11.39 8.37
CA VAL A 261 12.01 -10.73 9.61
C VAL A 261 11.91 -11.75 10.74
N GLU A 262 11.37 -12.94 10.46
CA GLU A 262 11.30 -14.03 11.44
C GLU A 262 12.69 -14.48 11.91
N ASP A 263 13.62 -14.69 11.00
CA ASP A 263 14.99 -15.11 11.34
C ASP A 263 15.70 -14.04 12.19
N LEU A 264 15.57 -12.76 11.83
CA LEU A 264 16.16 -11.67 12.59
C LEU A 264 15.53 -11.48 13.98
N ARG A 265 14.21 -11.68 14.11
CA ARG A 265 13.52 -11.70 15.40
C ARG A 265 14.00 -12.85 16.27
N ASN A 266 14.21 -14.04 15.70
CA ASN A 266 14.77 -15.20 16.39
C ASN A 266 16.22 -14.98 16.86
N GLN A 267 16.96 -14.09 16.19
CA GLN A 267 18.28 -13.63 16.61
C GLN A 267 18.22 -12.51 17.69
N GLY A 268 17.03 -12.11 18.12
CA GLY A 268 16.80 -11.15 19.22
C GLY A 268 16.62 -9.70 18.78
N LEU A 269 16.40 -9.43 17.50
CA LEU A 269 16.04 -8.08 17.02
C LEU A 269 14.55 -7.82 17.22
N ASP A 270 14.21 -6.69 17.81
CA ASP A 270 12.83 -6.22 17.90
C ASP A 270 12.47 -5.45 16.62
N LEU A 271 11.75 -6.11 15.73
CA LEU A 271 11.38 -5.58 14.42
C LEU A 271 9.86 -5.56 14.24
N PRO A 272 9.29 -4.49 13.65
CA PRO A 272 7.89 -4.48 13.23
C PRO A 272 7.65 -5.40 12.03
N GLU A 273 6.41 -5.45 11.54
CA GLU A 273 6.02 -6.27 10.39
C GLU A 273 6.72 -5.86 9.09
N PHE A 274 6.88 -4.54 8.89
CA PHE A 274 7.54 -3.99 7.71
C PHE A 274 8.93 -3.48 8.05
N VAL A 275 9.90 -3.90 7.25
CA VAL A 275 11.27 -3.40 7.29
C VAL A 275 11.80 -3.19 5.87
N PHE A 276 12.75 -2.29 5.70
CA PHE A 276 13.49 -2.12 4.45
C PHE A 276 14.83 -2.86 4.54
N TYR A 277 14.95 -3.94 3.80
CA TYR A 277 16.18 -4.71 3.64
C TYR A 277 16.24 -5.27 2.22
N GLN A 278 17.07 -4.66 1.36
CA GLN A 278 17.13 -5.00 -0.08
C GLN A 278 15.76 -4.90 -0.79
N GLY A 279 14.89 -4.03 -0.31
CA GLY A 279 13.51 -3.86 -0.70
C GLY A 279 12.59 -3.89 0.52
N ILE A 280 11.31 -3.68 0.32
CA ILE A 280 10.31 -3.75 1.39
C ILE A 280 10.07 -5.23 1.72
N GLN A 281 10.32 -5.60 2.96
CA GLN A 281 9.97 -6.88 3.55
C GLN A 281 8.75 -6.69 4.43
N GLY A 282 7.71 -7.46 4.22
CA GLY A 282 6.47 -7.39 4.97
C GLY A 282 5.81 -8.77 5.07
N PRO A 283 4.72 -8.88 5.85
CA PRO A 283 4.03 -10.15 6.05
C PRO A 283 3.21 -10.57 4.82
N ILE A 284 2.83 -11.83 4.78
CA ILE A 284 1.61 -12.27 4.10
C ILE A 284 0.46 -12.02 5.07
N LYS A 285 -0.58 -11.34 4.62
CA LYS A 285 -1.83 -11.16 5.38
C LYS A 285 -2.99 -11.80 4.63
N ILE A 286 -3.88 -12.45 5.38
CA ILE A 286 -5.11 -13.05 4.86
C ILE A 286 -6.25 -12.51 5.68
N TRP A 287 -7.31 -12.08 5.02
CA TRP A 287 -8.55 -11.60 5.63
C TRP A 287 -9.70 -12.52 5.30
N ASP A 288 -10.57 -12.76 6.26
CA ASP A 288 -11.92 -13.24 6.02
C ASP A 288 -12.73 -12.12 5.37
N VAL A 289 -13.54 -12.47 4.37
CA VAL A 289 -14.47 -11.55 3.70
C VAL A 289 -15.85 -11.71 4.31
N GLU A 290 -16.31 -10.72 5.07
CA GLU A 290 -17.63 -10.71 5.70
C GLU A 290 -18.64 -9.98 4.80
N TYR A 291 -19.54 -10.71 4.16
CA TYR A 291 -20.58 -10.14 3.32
C TYR A 291 -21.70 -9.51 4.13
N THR A 292 -22.26 -8.42 3.63
CA THR A 292 -23.34 -7.67 4.27
C THR A 292 -24.72 -8.31 4.06
N GLY A 293 -24.83 -9.20 3.05
CA GLY A 293 -26.09 -9.78 2.59
C GLY A 293 -26.86 -8.89 1.60
N ASN A 294 -26.26 -7.78 1.17
CA ASN A 294 -26.84 -6.87 0.17
C ASN A 294 -26.15 -6.98 -1.20
N GLU A 295 -25.14 -7.85 -1.31
CA GLU A 295 -24.38 -8.04 -2.56
C GLU A 295 -25.30 -8.68 -3.63
N GLU A 296 -25.22 -8.16 -4.85
CA GLU A 296 -26.02 -8.63 -5.98
C GLU A 296 -25.18 -9.43 -6.97
N ILE A 297 -25.81 -10.39 -7.64
CA ILE A 297 -25.17 -11.10 -8.76
C ILE A 297 -25.17 -10.20 -9.99
N LYS A 298 -23.99 -9.78 -10.41
CA LYS A 298 -23.76 -8.99 -11.62
C LYS A 298 -23.16 -9.87 -12.72
N GLN A 299 -23.95 -10.15 -13.76
CA GLN A 299 -23.49 -10.98 -14.88
C GLN A 299 -22.24 -10.43 -15.55
N GLU A 300 -22.03 -9.11 -15.52
CA GLU A 300 -20.82 -8.48 -16.05
C GLU A 300 -19.55 -8.90 -15.29
N TYR A 301 -19.61 -9.16 -13.97
CA TYR A 301 -18.47 -9.64 -13.19
C TYR A 301 -18.12 -11.10 -13.48
N LEU A 302 -19.10 -11.87 -13.94
CA LEU A 302 -18.95 -13.28 -14.31
C LEU A 302 -18.58 -13.48 -15.79
N ASP A 303 -18.47 -12.42 -16.57
CA ASP A 303 -18.15 -12.50 -17.98
C ASP A 303 -16.77 -13.14 -18.20
N LYS A 304 -16.77 -14.16 -19.06
CA LYS A 304 -15.58 -14.96 -19.39
C LYS A 304 -15.03 -14.69 -20.78
N ASP A 305 -15.53 -13.65 -21.47
CA ASP A 305 -14.98 -13.26 -22.75
C ASP A 305 -13.53 -12.78 -22.59
N PRO A 306 -12.54 -13.50 -23.13
CA PRO A 306 -11.14 -13.14 -22.98
C PRO A 306 -10.80 -11.83 -23.71
N THR A 307 -11.64 -11.37 -24.62
CA THR A 307 -11.40 -10.14 -25.41
C THR A 307 -12.01 -8.90 -24.78
N LYS A 308 -12.99 -9.05 -23.88
CA LYS A 308 -13.78 -7.95 -23.30
C LYS A 308 -12.94 -6.80 -22.72
N TYR A 309 -11.76 -7.11 -22.19
CA TYR A 309 -10.88 -6.10 -21.60
C TYR A 309 -9.90 -5.48 -22.60
N LEU A 310 -9.60 -6.18 -23.70
CA LEU A 310 -8.57 -5.76 -24.65
C LEU A 310 -9.04 -4.64 -25.57
N ASP A 311 -10.34 -4.56 -25.85
CA ASP A 311 -10.90 -3.65 -26.85
C ASP A 311 -10.74 -2.16 -26.53
N TRP A 312 -10.48 -1.78 -25.30
CA TRP A 312 -10.38 -0.37 -24.91
C TRP A 312 -8.99 0.09 -24.45
N LYS A 313 -8.01 -0.81 -24.44
CA LYS A 313 -6.59 -0.48 -24.21
C LYS A 313 -5.75 -0.47 -25.49
N LEU A 314 -6.34 -0.83 -26.61
CA LEU A 314 -5.73 -0.74 -27.93
C LEU A 314 -6.17 0.55 -28.61
#